data_53cac3719712d297070f9d15b7cd6b17
#
_entry.id   53cac3719712d297070f9d15b7cd6b17
#
_cell.length_a   1.000
_cell.length_b   1.000
_cell.length_c   1.000
_cell.angle_alpha   90.00
_cell.angle_beta   90.00
_cell.angle_gamma   90.00
#
_symmetry.space_group_name_H-M   'P 1'
#
loop_
_entity.id
_entity.type
_entity.pdbx_description
1 polymer ?
#
loop_
_entity_poly.entity_id
_entity_poly.type
_entity_poly.pdbx_seq_one_letter_code
_entity_poly.pdbx_strand_id
1 'polypeptide(L)'
;MPNNIPVNQNLIDMEYAVRGPIPRRAMELQRAGRTIYACNIGNPQALKQKPISFYRQVLALLESSNNIPRERNLVKFAKKKSHLLEENGISIIPTDILDYSEEFIQKSLTGMGAYTESQGPKFIREAVSNFINMRDKIDIVSDPDSIFLTDGASDAARRILELLITGPNDGIMIPIPQYPLYSATVKRCGGVEVGYYPNEEEDWALTPDILKDAYQNASINGVNVKCIVIINPGNPTGAILNKNSIEGIVNFAEEYNLSIIADEVYQENLYGGSFISMASIVGSRDIPLFSLHSISKGFSGECGHRGGYMEIRNMPTMKDSNINLSELLIKQASVSLCSNTAGQAILYMMVKPPKKGSNLYETYTQEKNAILSELETKAALIKESFKQMQGVECFGNTGAMYLFPRIDSLPKGITDFDYCMKLLEETGICTVNGGGFGQQPGTNHLRIAFLPSVKSITRFLPDWIRFHNRFIQSPY
;
A
#
# COMPACT_ATOMS: atom_id res chain seq x y z
N MET A 1 -30.41 20.47 -27.97
CA MET A 1 -29.15 19.78 -28.31
C MET A 1 -28.41 19.49 -27.02
N PRO A 2 -27.87 18.30 -26.78
CA PRO A 2 -27.07 18.09 -25.61
C PRO A 2 -25.86 19.02 -25.66
N ASN A 3 -25.61 19.76 -24.59
CA ASN A 3 -24.44 20.63 -24.48
C ASN A 3 -23.19 19.72 -24.47
N ASN A 4 -22.41 19.73 -25.54
CA ASN A 4 -21.10 19.07 -25.56
C ASN A 4 -20.13 19.91 -24.72
N ILE A 5 -19.78 19.40 -23.53
CA ILE A 5 -18.75 20.00 -22.68
C ILE A 5 -17.41 19.35 -23.06
N PRO A 6 -16.39 20.13 -23.50
CA PRO A 6 -15.06 19.59 -23.69
C PRO A 6 -14.50 19.11 -22.34
N VAL A 7 -13.97 17.91 -22.30
CA VAL A 7 -13.40 17.29 -21.10
C VAL A 7 -11.91 17.03 -21.31
N ASN A 8 -11.18 16.88 -20.19
CA ASN A 8 -9.74 16.61 -20.23
C ASN A 8 -9.48 15.23 -20.86
N GLN A 9 -8.77 15.21 -21.99
CA GLN A 9 -8.46 13.99 -22.75
C GLN A 9 -7.64 13.00 -21.91
N ASN A 10 -6.72 13.46 -21.05
CA ASN A 10 -5.94 12.59 -20.19
C ASN A 10 -6.80 11.76 -19.23
N LEU A 11 -7.96 12.30 -18.79
CA LEU A 11 -8.91 11.56 -17.95
C LEU A 11 -9.70 10.52 -18.73
N ILE A 12 -9.96 10.76 -20.02
CA ILE A 12 -10.63 9.80 -20.92
C ILE A 12 -9.68 8.62 -21.17
N ASP A 13 -8.41 8.92 -21.44
CA ASP A 13 -7.39 7.94 -21.82
C ASP A 13 -6.82 7.17 -20.62
N MET A 14 -7.16 7.57 -19.41
CA MET A 14 -6.67 6.95 -18.18
C MET A 14 -7.37 5.61 -17.93
N GLU A 15 -6.60 4.54 -17.79
CA GLU A 15 -7.10 3.21 -17.43
C GLU A 15 -6.87 2.90 -15.95
N TYR A 16 -7.84 2.19 -15.33
CA TYR A 16 -7.74 1.71 -13.96
C TYR A 16 -8.39 0.33 -13.80
N ALA A 17 -7.66 -0.72 -14.15
CA ALA A 17 -8.17 -2.08 -14.34
C ALA A 17 -8.77 -2.74 -13.09
N VAL A 18 -8.39 -2.33 -11.88
CA VAL A 18 -8.88 -2.92 -10.62
C VAL A 18 -10.41 -2.80 -10.46
N ARG A 19 -11.07 -1.94 -11.26
CA ARG A 19 -12.53 -1.75 -11.29
C ARG A 19 -13.17 -2.17 -12.62
N GLY A 20 -12.55 -3.11 -13.32
CA GLY A 20 -12.94 -3.59 -14.65
C GLY A 20 -14.19 -4.51 -14.68
N PRO A 21 -14.36 -5.27 -15.80
CA PRO A 21 -15.53 -6.14 -16.02
C PRO A 21 -15.67 -7.27 -14.99
N ILE A 22 -14.57 -7.91 -14.56
CA ILE A 22 -14.60 -9.05 -13.63
C ILE A 22 -15.24 -8.66 -12.28
N PRO A 23 -14.82 -7.58 -11.57
CA PRO A 23 -15.50 -7.13 -10.37
C PRO A 23 -16.98 -6.76 -10.58
N ARG A 24 -17.35 -6.21 -11.73
CA ARG A 24 -18.77 -5.93 -12.05
C ARG A 24 -19.57 -7.22 -12.14
N ARG A 25 -19.06 -8.20 -12.85
CA ARG A 25 -19.68 -9.53 -12.97
C ARG A 25 -19.81 -10.21 -11.61
N ALA A 26 -18.79 -10.11 -10.75
CA ALA A 26 -18.86 -10.63 -9.39
C ALA A 26 -20.01 -10.02 -8.57
N MET A 27 -20.24 -8.71 -8.68
CA MET A 27 -21.38 -8.04 -8.02
C MET A 27 -22.72 -8.50 -8.55
N GLU A 28 -22.85 -8.73 -9.85
CA GLU A 28 -24.09 -9.28 -10.46
C GLU A 28 -24.40 -10.68 -9.91
N LEU A 29 -23.40 -11.56 -9.91
CA LEU A 29 -23.52 -12.93 -9.38
C LEU A 29 -23.87 -12.93 -7.89
N GLN A 30 -23.26 -12.02 -7.11
CA GLN A 30 -23.55 -11.86 -5.69
C GLN A 30 -25.01 -11.40 -5.46
N ARG A 31 -25.52 -10.45 -6.25
CA ARG A 31 -26.92 -10.02 -6.21
C ARG A 31 -27.88 -11.14 -6.60
N ALA A 32 -27.46 -12.05 -7.47
CA ALA A 32 -28.18 -13.26 -7.83
C ALA A 32 -28.10 -14.38 -6.77
N GLY A 33 -27.50 -14.13 -5.60
CA GLY A 33 -27.43 -15.08 -4.48
C GLY A 33 -26.23 -16.03 -4.51
N ARG A 34 -25.27 -15.86 -5.43
CA ARG A 34 -24.06 -16.69 -5.45
C ARG A 34 -23.06 -16.25 -4.39
N THR A 35 -22.39 -17.21 -3.78
CA THR A 35 -21.23 -16.95 -2.91
C THR A 35 -20.05 -16.49 -3.75
N ILE A 36 -19.51 -15.31 -3.43
CA ILE A 36 -18.32 -14.75 -4.07
C ILE A 36 -17.16 -14.69 -3.06
N TYR A 37 -16.01 -15.19 -3.46
CA TYR A 37 -14.76 -15.09 -2.72
C TYR A 37 -13.95 -13.92 -3.29
N ALA A 38 -13.95 -12.78 -2.59
CA ALA A 38 -13.36 -11.53 -3.08
C ALA A 38 -11.83 -11.55 -2.93
N CYS A 39 -11.14 -12.23 -3.83
CA CYS A 39 -9.68 -12.31 -3.91
C CYS A 39 -9.07 -11.21 -4.80
N ASN A 40 -9.88 -10.27 -5.27
CA ASN A 40 -9.47 -9.16 -6.14
C ASN A 40 -9.14 -7.87 -5.39
N ILE A 41 -9.58 -7.71 -4.14
CA ILE A 41 -9.47 -6.45 -3.40
C ILE A 41 -8.40 -6.50 -2.30
N GLY A 42 -7.60 -5.43 -2.22
CA GLY A 42 -6.60 -5.22 -1.17
C GLY A 42 -7.13 -4.38 -0.02
N ASN A 43 -8.29 -4.76 0.54
CA ASN A 43 -8.96 -4.06 1.64
C ASN A 43 -9.23 -5.05 2.80
N PRO A 44 -8.31 -5.14 3.78
CA PRO A 44 -8.36 -6.16 4.83
C PRO A 44 -9.64 -6.13 5.66
N GLN A 45 -10.08 -4.96 6.13
CA GLN A 45 -11.26 -4.85 6.99
C GLN A 45 -12.57 -5.11 6.24
N ALA A 46 -12.64 -4.85 4.93
CA ALA A 46 -13.78 -5.27 4.11
C ALA A 46 -13.91 -6.81 4.05
N LEU A 47 -12.81 -7.53 4.28
CA LEU A 47 -12.74 -8.99 4.36
C LEU A 47 -12.63 -9.50 5.80
N LYS A 48 -13.14 -8.70 6.77
CA LYS A 48 -13.29 -9.04 8.18
C LYS A 48 -11.99 -9.17 8.99
N GLN A 49 -10.88 -8.60 8.53
CA GLN A 49 -9.73 -8.40 9.41
C GLN A 49 -10.20 -7.56 10.62
N LYS A 50 -9.91 -8.01 11.82
CA LYS A 50 -10.20 -7.23 13.01
C LYS A 50 -9.30 -6.00 13.06
N PRO A 51 -9.85 -4.83 13.41
CA PRO A 51 -9.02 -3.64 13.64
C PRO A 51 -8.18 -3.82 14.91
N ILE A 52 -7.07 -3.13 15.01
CA ILE A 52 -6.29 -3.01 16.25
C ILE A 52 -7.14 -2.27 17.29
N SER A 53 -7.40 -2.90 18.42
CA SER A 53 -8.30 -2.38 19.46
C SER A 53 -7.81 -1.05 20.04
N PHE A 54 -6.48 -0.91 20.21
CA PHE A 54 -5.82 0.32 20.63
C PHE A 54 -6.22 1.52 19.74
N TYR A 55 -6.17 1.37 18.42
CA TYR A 55 -6.54 2.46 17.50
C TYR A 55 -8.00 2.89 17.67
N ARG A 56 -8.89 1.92 17.84
CA ARG A 56 -10.33 2.20 17.97
C ARG A 56 -10.67 2.89 19.28
N GLN A 57 -10.09 2.44 20.38
CA GLN A 57 -10.34 3.01 21.70
C GLN A 57 -9.80 4.44 21.80
N VAL A 58 -8.56 4.67 21.35
CA VAL A 58 -7.99 6.03 21.35
C VAL A 58 -8.80 6.94 20.42
N LEU A 59 -9.07 6.52 19.17
CA LEU A 59 -9.81 7.35 18.21
C LEU A 59 -11.19 7.76 18.76
N ALA A 60 -11.93 6.84 19.40
CA ALA A 60 -13.22 7.13 20.00
C ALA A 60 -13.15 8.22 21.10
N LEU A 61 -12.05 8.21 21.87
CA LEU A 61 -11.82 9.24 22.89
C LEU A 61 -11.36 10.58 22.29
N LEU A 62 -10.61 10.56 21.19
CA LEU A 62 -10.20 11.79 20.51
C LEU A 62 -11.42 12.49 19.86
N GLU A 63 -12.33 11.72 19.26
CA GLU A 63 -13.58 12.24 18.68
C GLU A 63 -14.58 12.75 19.76
N SER A 64 -14.51 12.22 20.95
CA SER A 64 -15.42 12.55 22.06
C SER A 64 -14.66 12.75 23.36
N SER A 65 -13.72 13.69 23.37
CA SER A 65 -12.81 13.95 24.52
C SER A 65 -13.54 14.28 25.83
N ASN A 66 -14.75 14.83 25.78
CA ASN A 66 -15.59 15.06 26.94
C ASN A 66 -15.96 13.76 27.69
N ASN A 67 -15.79 12.60 27.10
CA ASN A 67 -16.01 11.31 27.77
C ASN A 67 -14.82 10.90 28.66
N ILE A 68 -13.62 11.46 28.50
CA ILE A 68 -12.43 11.05 29.26
C ILE A 68 -12.64 11.18 30.78
N PRO A 69 -13.19 12.28 31.32
CA PRO A 69 -13.47 12.37 32.76
C PRO A 69 -14.44 11.29 33.27
N ARG A 70 -15.45 10.94 32.48
CA ARG A 70 -16.38 9.84 32.79
C ARG A 70 -15.64 8.50 32.85
N GLU A 71 -14.84 8.20 31.85
CA GLU A 71 -14.07 6.95 31.80
C GLU A 71 -13.06 6.86 32.97
N ARG A 72 -12.41 7.98 33.32
CA ARG A 72 -11.56 8.07 34.53
C ARG A 72 -12.32 7.72 35.81
N ASN A 73 -13.57 8.19 35.95
CA ASN A 73 -14.41 7.86 37.11
C ASN A 73 -14.83 6.38 37.10
N LEU A 74 -15.12 5.81 35.92
CA LEU A 74 -15.41 4.37 35.77
C LEU A 74 -14.19 3.52 36.20
N VAL A 75 -12.97 3.91 35.79
CA VAL A 75 -11.74 3.23 36.27
C VAL A 75 -11.59 3.30 37.78
N LYS A 76 -11.86 4.45 38.42
CA LYS A 76 -11.85 4.58 39.89
C LYS A 76 -12.92 3.72 40.54
N PHE A 77 -14.11 3.63 39.97
CA PHE A 77 -15.19 2.78 40.47
C PHE A 77 -14.80 1.31 40.32
N ALA A 78 -14.25 0.90 39.18
CA ALA A 78 -13.81 -0.48 38.95
C ALA A 78 -12.80 -0.99 39.97
N LYS A 79 -11.85 -0.15 40.40
CA LYS A 79 -10.87 -0.50 41.45
C LYS A 79 -11.53 -0.87 42.78
N LYS A 80 -12.75 -0.39 43.04
CA LYS A 80 -13.50 -0.63 44.30
C LYS A 80 -14.58 -1.68 44.15
N LYS A 81 -15.11 -1.87 42.94
CA LYS A 81 -16.34 -2.63 42.67
C LYS A 81 -16.25 -3.42 41.37
N SER A 82 -15.13 -4.12 41.09
CA SER A 82 -14.92 -4.86 39.85
C SER A 82 -16.02 -5.88 39.57
N HIS A 83 -16.48 -6.60 40.63
CA HIS A 83 -17.53 -7.61 40.51
C HIS A 83 -18.83 -7.06 39.92
N LEU A 84 -19.23 -5.82 40.23
CA LEU A 84 -20.43 -5.21 39.68
C LEU A 84 -20.31 -4.92 38.19
N LEU A 85 -19.12 -4.63 37.68
CA LEU A 85 -18.87 -4.44 36.26
C LEU A 85 -18.91 -5.77 35.51
N GLU A 86 -18.27 -6.80 36.06
CA GLU A 86 -18.26 -8.16 35.48
C GLU A 86 -19.67 -8.75 35.40
N GLU A 87 -20.45 -8.67 36.53
CA GLU A 87 -21.85 -9.13 36.59
C GLU A 87 -22.76 -8.45 35.58
N ASN A 88 -22.48 -7.19 35.23
CA ASN A 88 -23.26 -6.41 34.27
C ASN A 88 -22.64 -6.36 32.86
N GLY A 89 -21.56 -7.11 32.62
CA GLY A 89 -20.89 -7.15 31.31
C GLY A 89 -20.29 -5.81 30.88
N ILE A 90 -19.94 -4.93 31.83
CA ILE A 90 -19.39 -3.61 31.57
C ILE A 90 -17.86 -3.71 31.48
N SER A 91 -17.32 -3.48 30.29
CA SER A 91 -15.89 -3.31 30.09
C SER A 91 -15.50 -1.84 30.24
N ILE A 92 -14.34 -1.59 30.85
CA ILE A 92 -13.77 -0.26 31.04
C ILE A 92 -12.61 -0.03 30.07
N ILE A 93 -12.43 1.23 29.70
CA ILE A 93 -11.27 1.62 28.91
C ILE A 93 -10.02 1.58 29.82
N PRO A 94 -8.94 0.89 29.41
CA PRO A 94 -7.71 0.84 30.20
C PRO A 94 -7.12 2.23 30.49
N THR A 95 -6.50 2.39 31.65
CA THR A 95 -5.87 3.67 32.06
C THR A 95 -4.85 4.15 31.02
N ASP A 96 -4.04 3.24 30.47
CA ASP A 96 -3.00 3.54 29.47
C ASP A 96 -3.61 4.16 28.19
N ILE A 97 -4.82 3.75 27.80
CA ILE A 97 -5.57 4.34 26.67
C ILE A 97 -5.98 5.78 26.99
N LEU A 98 -6.47 6.02 28.23
CA LEU A 98 -6.86 7.36 28.68
C LEU A 98 -5.65 8.29 28.71
N ASP A 99 -4.53 7.83 29.27
CA ASP A 99 -3.28 8.59 29.35
C ASP A 99 -2.75 8.93 27.96
N TYR A 100 -2.76 7.97 27.03
CA TYR A 100 -2.34 8.18 25.65
C TYR A 100 -3.23 9.21 24.94
N SER A 101 -4.54 9.12 25.13
CA SER A 101 -5.50 10.03 24.51
C SER A 101 -5.34 11.45 25.05
N GLU A 102 -5.16 11.62 26.37
CA GLU A 102 -4.90 12.92 26.96
C GLU A 102 -3.57 13.53 26.49
N GLU A 103 -2.49 12.73 26.37
CA GLU A 103 -1.22 13.18 25.80
C GLU A 103 -1.40 13.68 24.36
N PHE A 104 -2.16 12.95 23.53
CA PHE A 104 -2.44 13.37 22.17
C PHE A 104 -3.20 14.70 22.12
N ILE A 105 -4.28 14.83 22.91
CA ILE A 105 -5.11 16.05 22.97
C ILE A 105 -4.29 17.26 23.42
N GLN A 106 -3.42 17.10 24.41
CA GLN A 106 -2.54 18.16 24.88
C GLN A 106 -1.57 18.67 23.78
N LYS A 107 -1.15 17.77 22.88
CA LYS A 107 -0.25 18.11 21.77
C LYS A 107 -0.99 18.67 20.56
N SER A 108 -2.21 18.21 20.29
CA SER A 108 -2.96 18.60 19.10
C SER A 108 -3.54 20.00 19.16
N LEU A 109 -3.73 20.56 20.35
CA LEU A 109 -4.26 21.90 20.67
C LEU A 109 -5.65 22.23 20.12
N THR A 110 -6.06 21.65 18.99
CA THR A 110 -7.26 22.04 18.23
C THR A 110 -8.37 20.99 18.20
N GLY A 111 -8.10 19.76 18.69
CA GLY A 111 -9.08 18.65 18.59
C GLY A 111 -9.24 18.11 17.16
N MET A 112 -10.12 17.09 17.00
CA MET A 112 -10.23 16.31 15.73
C MET A 112 -11.02 17.04 14.63
N GLY A 113 -11.88 17.99 14.98
CA GLY A 113 -12.76 18.67 14.02
C GLY A 113 -12.16 19.92 13.36
N ALA A 114 -10.95 20.34 13.75
CA ALA A 114 -10.29 21.51 13.20
C ALA A 114 -9.26 21.14 12.13
N TYR A 115 -9.00 22.05 11.19
CA TYR A 115 -7.87 21.91 10.28
C TYR A 115 -6.55 21.95 11.06
N THR A 116 -5.61 21.15 10.64
CA THR A 116 -4.22 21.15 11.11
C THR A 116 -3.32 21.91 10.14
N GLU A 117 -2.02 21.99 10.43
CA GLU A 117 -1.02 22.47 9.48
C GLU A 117 -1.09 21.66 8.18
N SER A 118 -0.92 22.30 7.03
CA SER A 118 -1.02 21.63 5.71
C SER A 118 0.01 20.51 5.51
N GLN A 119 1.19 20.66 6.12
CA GLN A 119 2.21 19.64 6.16
C GLN A 119 1.88 18.50 7.16
N GLY A 120 0.97 18.77 8.10
CA GLY A 120 0.64 17.94 9.25
C GLY A 120 1.29 18.41 10.54
N PRO A 121 0.68 18.12 11.71
CA PRO A 121 1.17 18.58 13.01
C PRO A 121 2.61 18.14 13.30
N LYS A 122 3.42 19.08 13.79
CA LYS A 122 4.85 18.84 14.04
C LYS A 122 5.09 17.63 14.95
N PHE A 123 4.32 17.48 16.03
CA PHE A 123 4.49 16.34 16.95
C PHE A 123 4.26 14.97 16.29
N ILE A 124 3.41 14.90 15.25
CA ILE A 124 3.18 13.67 14.47
C ILE A 124 4.35 13.45 13.52
N ARG A 125 4.84 14.50 12.86
CA ARG A 125 6.01 14.44 11.97
C ARG A 125 7.27 14.02 12.74
N GLU A 126 7.47 14.50 13.96
CA GLU A 126 8.53 14.05 14.88
C GLU A 126 8.40 12.56 15.24
N ALA A 127 7.17 12.08 15.48
CA ALA A 127 6.94 10.67 15.75
C ALA A 127 7.24 9.79 14.51
N VAL A 128 6.90 10.24 13.30
CA VAL A 128 7.24 9.57 12.03
C VAL A 128 8.75 9.54 11.84
N SER A 129 9.45 10.65 12.03
CA SER A 129 10.92 10.73 11.96
C SER A 129 11.59 9.74 12.91
N ASN A 130 11.15 9.71 14.17
CA ASN A 130 11.66 8.75 15.16
C ASN A 130 11.41 7.29 14.74
N PHE A 131 10.24 6.99 14.17
CA PHE A 131 9.91 5.65 13.65
C PHE A 131 10.87 5.26 12.53
N ILE A 132 11.14 6.14 11.57
CA ILE A 132 12.07 5.91 10.46
C ILE A 132 13.49 5.69 11.00
N ASN A 133 13.96 6.52 11.92
CA ASN A 133 15.28 6.41 12.52
C ASN A 133 15.47 5.09 13.29
N MET A 134 14.44 4.65 14.02
CA MET A 134 14.47 3.34 14.71
C MET A 134 14.46 2.16 13.75
N ARG A 135 13.78 2.29 12.60
CA ARG A 135 13.72 1.25 11.58
C ARG A 135 15.05 1.11 10.85
N ASP A 136 15.59 2.21 10.35
CA ASP A 136 16.72 2.21 9.42
C ASP A 136 18.08 2.12 10.15
N LYS A 137 18.21 2.73 11.33
CA LYS A 137 19.45 2.72 12.16
C LYS A 137 20.70 3.16 11.40
N ILE A 138 20.57 4.20 10.59
CA ILE A 138 21.64 4.81 9.82
C ILE A 138 22.04 6.16 10.43
N ASP A 139 23.26 6.65 10.11
CA ASP A 139 23.79 7.90 10.65
C ASP A 139 23.01 9.13 10.16
N ILE A 140 22.36 9.04 8.99
CA ILE A 140 21.56 10.13 8.43
C ILE A 140 20.15 10.03 8.98
N VAL A 141 19.86 10.90 9.93
CA VAL A 141 18.55 10.95 10.59
C VAL A 141 17.48 11.56 9.67
N SER A 142 16.27 11.05 9.79
CA SER A 142 15.08 11.63 9.19
C SER A 142 14.79 12.99 9.82
N ASP A 143 14.49 13.99 8.99
CA ASP A 143 14.14 15.34 9.43
C ASP A 143 12.61 15.50 9.48
N PRO A 144 12.01 15.83 10.63
CA PRO A 144 10.58 16.09 10.72
C PRO A 144 10.06 17.16 9.75
N ASP A 145 10.89 18.12 9.37
CA ASP A 145 10.51 19.20 8.45
C ASP A 145 10.53 18.74 6.98
N SER A 146 11.09 17.57 6.70
CA SER A 146 11.02 16.88 5.40
C SER A 146 9.89 15.86 5.30
N ILE A 147 9.00 15.76 6.31
CA ILE A 147 7.87 14.84 6.36
C ILE A 147 6.57 15.58 6.09
N PHE A 148 5.74 15.02 5.19
CA PHE A 148 4.39 15.50 4.88
C PHE A 148 3.37 14.41 5.21
N LEU A 149 2.35 14.73 6.01
CA LEU A 149 1.22 13.85 6.23
C LEU A 149 0.26 13.93 5.04
N THR A 150 -0.26 12.79 4.61
CA THR A 150 -1.05 12.68 3.37
C THR A 150 -2.29 11.82 3.57
N ASP A 151 -3.26 11.94 2.67
CA ASP A 151 -4.45 11.08 2.63
C ASP A 151 -4.13 9.68 2.06
N GLY A 152 -3.15 9.02 2.69
CA GLY A 152 -2.57 7.76 2.27
C GLY A 152 -1.48 7.95 1.20
N ALA A 153 -0.72 6.88 0.92
CA ALA A 153 0.38 6.90 -0.05
C ALA A 153 -0.06 7.30 -1.47
N SER A 154 -1.32 7.08 -1.84
CA SER A 154 -1.84 7.49 -3.15
C SER A 154 -1.91 9.01 -3.33
N ASP A 155 -2.17 9.75 -2.26
CA ASP A 155 -2.12 11.22 -2.31
C ASP A 155 -0.67 11.70 -2.39
N ALA A 156 0.23 11.08 -1.64
CA ALA A 156 1.67 11.36 -1.73
C ALA A 156 2.22 11.12 -3.15
N ALA A 157 1.96 9.95 -3.73
CA ALA A 157 2.37 9.62 -5.10
C ALA A 157 1.83 10.63 -6.13
N ARG A 158 0.55 11.01 -5.99
CA ARG A 158 -0.06 12.03 -6.86
C ARG A 158 0.68 13.36 -6.77
N ARG A 159 0.96 13.85 -5.56
CA ARG A 159 1.66 15.13 -5.35
C ARG A 159 3.04 15.14 -5.97
N ILE A 160 3.79 14.04 -5.83
CA ILE A 160 5.14 13.93 -6.39
C ILE A 160 5.08 13.89 -7.93
N LEU A 161 4.18 13.11 -8.51
CA LEU A 161 4.04 13.02 -9.96
C LEU A 161 3.56 14.33 -10.59
N GLU A 162 2.63 15.05 -9.95
CA GLU A 162 2.22 16.40 -10.33
C GLU A 162 3.39 17.41 -10.27
N LEU A 163 4.33 17.21 -9.34
CA LEU A 163 5.54 18.03 -9.21
C LEU A 163 6.55 17.76 -10.32
N LEU A 164 6.78 16.48 -10.67
CA LEU A 164 7.85 16.05 -11.57
C LEU A 164 7.46 16.11 -13.04
N ILE A 165 6.17 15.91 -13.36
CA ILE A 165 5.67 15.94 -14.74
C ILE A 165 5.31 17.38 -15.10
N THR A 166 6.15 18.02 -15.91
CA THR A 166 6.01 19.41 -16.32
C THR A 166 5.60 19.55 -17.78
N GLY A 167 5.66 18.47 -18.54
CA GLY A 167 5.32 18.45 -19.97
C GLY A 167 5.08 17.04 -20.53
N PRO A 168 4.59 16.96 -21.77
CA PRO A 168 4.15 15.70 -22.38
C PRO A 168 5.29 14.72 -22.68
N ASN A 169 6.53 15.17 -22.64
CA ASN A 169 7.70 14.32 -22.88
C ASN A 169 8.40 13.89 -21.58
N ASP A 170 7.88 14.30 -20.41
CA ASP A 170 8.46 13.86 -19.13
C ASP A 170 8.04 12.43 -18.81
N GLY A 171 9.03 11.57 -18.61
CA GLY A 171 8.86 10.15 -18.38
C GLY A 171 9.04 9.75 -16.91
N ILE A 172 8.23 8.80 -16.48
CA ILE A 172 8.35 8.14 -15.18
C ILE A 172 8.56 6.65 -15.41
N MET A 173 9.68 6.12 -14.92
CA MET A 173 9.95 4.68 -14.95
C MET A 173 9.09 3.97 -13.91
N ILE A 174 8.33 2.96 -14.35
CA ILE A 174 7.46 2.16 -13.47
C ILE A 174 7.66 0.66 -13.71
N PRO A 175 7.57 -0.18 -12.64
CA PRO A 175 7.69 -1.63 -12.80
C PRO A 175 6.52 -2.20 -13.59
N ILE A 176 6.77 -3.18 -14.44
CA ILE A 176 5.74 -3.95 -15.11
C ILE A 176 5.93 -5.43 -14.74
N PRO A 177 4.97 -6.04 -14.05
CA PRO A 177 3.63 -5.55 -13.66
C PRO A 177 3.66 -4.53 -12.51
N GLN A 178 2.63 -3.69 -12.46
CA GLN A 178 2.53 -2.59 -11.50
C GLN A 178 1.14 -2.42 -10.89
N TYR A 179 1.08 -1.75 -9.74
CA TYR A 179 -0.18 -1.21 -9.23
C TYR A 179 -0.65 -0.02 -10.09
N PRO A 180 -1.85 -0.05 -10.70
CA PRO A 180 -2.29 0.95 -11.70
C PRO A 180 -2.39 2.40 -11.22
N LEU A 181 -2.09 2.69 -9.95
CA LEU A 181 -1.99 4.04 -9.41
C LEU A 181 -1.00 4.89 -10.19
N TYR A 182 0.19 4.31 -10.48
CA TYR A 182 1.29 5.07 -11.09
C TYR A 182 1.01 5.36 -12.54
N SER A 183 0.69 4.37 -13.39
CA SER A 183 0.34 4.58 -14.79
C SER A 183 -0.85 5.54 -14.96
N ALA A 184 -1.91 5.34 -14.18
CA ALA A 184 -3.08 6.21 -14.21
C ALA A 184 -2.74 7.66 -13.82
N THR A 185 -1.86 7.86 -12.82
CA THR A 185 -1.48 9.21 -12.40
C THR A 185 -0.54 9.87 -13.40
N VAL A 186 0.42 9.13 -13.96
CA VAL A 186 1.30 9.62 -15.04
C VAL A 186 0.46 10.08 -16.23
N LYS A 187 -0.48 9.26 -16.68
CA LYS A 187 -1.39 9.62 -17.78
C LYS A 187 -2.26 10.83 -17.45
N ARG A 188 -2.80 10.89 -16.24
CA ARG A 188 -3.58 12.03 -15.76
C ARG A 188 -2.78 13.34 -15.78
N CYS A 189 -1.50 13.28 -15.42
CA CYS A 189 -0.60 14.44 -15.44
C CYS A 189 -0.09 14.78 -16.86
N GLY A 190 -0.40 13.95 -17.86
CA GLY A 190 0.04 14.14 -19.25
C GLY A 190 1.48 13.74 -19.52
N GLY A 191 2.10 12.95 -18.66
CA GLY A 191 3.45 12.40 -18.82
C GLY A 191 3.48 11.08 -19.56
N VAL A 192 4.67 10.51 -19.70
CA VAL A 192 4.97 9.25 -20.39
C VAL A 192 5.30 8.17 -19.39
N GLU A 193 4.63 7.02 -19.52
CA GLU A 193 4.99 5.80 -18.80
C GLU A 193 6.20 5.14 -19.46
N VAL A 194 7.25 4.87 -18.68
CA VAL A 194 8.45 4.14 -19.10
C VAL A 194 8.50 2.82 -18.33
N GLY A 195 7.96 1.75 -18.92
CA GLY A 195 7.90 0.44 -18.26
C GLY A 195 9.27 -0.24 -18.20
N TYR A 196 9.61 -0.84 -17.06
CA TYR A 196 10.72 -1.78 -16.92
C TYR A 196 10.21 -3.12 -16.37
N TYR A 197 10.82 -4.23 -16.81
CA TYR A 197 10.34 -5.59 -16.55
C TYR A 197 11.31 -6.34 -15.63
N PRO A 198 11.03 -6.42 -14.29
CA PRO A 198 11.79 -7.29 -13.40
C PRO A 198 11.78 -8.75 -13.89
N ASN A 199 12.88 -9.47 -13.68
CA ASN A 199 13.01 -10.84 -14.14
C ASN A 199 12.23 -11.81 -13.23
N GLU A 200 11.11 -12.29 -13.72
CA GLU A 200 10.23 -13.19 -12.98
C GLU A 200 10.92 -14.50 -12.60
N GLU A 201 11.68 -15.11 -13.50
CA GLU A 201 12.35 -16.38 -13.28
C GLU A 201 13.50 -16.30 -12.26
N GLU A 202 13.97 -15.08 -11.98
CA GLU A 202 14.91 -14.77 -10.92
C GLU A 202 14.22 -14.08 -9.72
N ASP A 203 13.04 -14.58 -9.35
CA ASP A 203 12.28 -14.08 -8.20
C ASP A 203 11.93 -12.57 -8.29
N TRP A 204 11.63 -12.08 -9.49
CA TRP A 204 11.38 -10.67 -9.80
C TRP A 204 12.60 -9.78 -9.53
N ALA A 205 13.79 -10.31 -9.74
CA ALA A 205 15.02 -9.56 -9.57
C ALA A 205 15.05 -8.35 -10.50
N LEU A 206 15.60 -7.26 -9.99
CA LEU A 206 15.80 -6.04 -10.76
C LEU A 206 17.31 -5.78 -10.87
N THR A 207 17.82 -5.89 -12.09
CA THR A 207 19.23 -5.66 -12.41
C THR A 207 19.44 -4.27 -13.03
N PRO A 208 20.64 -3.69 -12.93
CA PRO A 208 20.97 -2.43 -13.60
C PRO A 208 20.73 -2.46 -15.12
N ASP A 209 20.98 -3.59 -15.78
CA ASP A 209 20.81 -3.72 -17.23
C ASP A 209 19.35 -3.56 -17.65
N ILE A 210 18.40 -4.17 -16.92
CA ILE A 210 16.97 -3.99 -17.14
C ILE A 210 16.58 -2.50 -17.09
N LEU A 211 17.12 -1.77 -16.12
CA LEU A 211 16.84 -0.35 -15.96
C LEU A 211 17.48 0.50 -17.07
N LYS A 212 18.71 0.19 -17.44
CA LYS A 212 19.43 0.87 -18.51
C LYS A 212 18.75 0.70 -19.87
N ASP A 213 18.32 -0.50 -20.20
CA ASP A 213 17.60 -0.79 -21.45
C ASP A 213 16.29 0.02 -21.52
N ALA A 214 15.50 0.04 -20.46
CA ALA A 214 14.26 0.80 -20.43
C ALA A 214 14.52 2.31 -20.55
N TYR A 215 15.53 2.84 -19.85
CA TYR A 215 15.92 4.24 -19.90
C TYR A 215 16.40 4.63 -21.31
N GLN A 216 17.32 3.85 -21.90
CA GLN A 216 17.89 4.13 -23.22
C GLN A 216 16.80 4.11 -24.30
N ASN A 217 15.91 3.12 -24.28
CA ASN A 217 14.77 3.05 -25.21
C ASN A 217 13.86 4.29 -25.09
N ALA A 218 13.57 4.74 -23.87
CA ALA A 218 12.79 5.95 -23.66
C ALA A 218 13.51 7.20 -24.19
N SER A 219 14.82 7.33 -23.92
CA SER A 219 15.64 8.48 -24.33
C SER A 219 15.76 8.58 -25.85
N ILE A 220 15.95 7.46 -26.56
CA ILE A 220 16.00 7.42 -28.05
C ILE A 220 14.67 7.92 -28.64
N ASN A 221 13.54 7.69 -27.96
CA ASN A 221 12.22 8.16 -28.37
C ASN A 221 11.92 9.60 -27.88
N GLY A 222 12.90 10.33 -27.39
CA GLY A 222 12.76 11.74 -26.98
C GLY A 222 12.06 11.94 -25.64
N VAL A 223 11.94 10.89 -24.83
CA VAL A 223 11.37 10.97 -23.47
C VAL A 223 12.43 11.44 -22.50
N ASN A 224 12.08 12.46 -21.71
CA ASN A 224 12.91 13.01 -20.67
C ASN A 224 12.58 12.32 -19.32
N VAL A 225 13.30 11.25 -19.01
CA VAL A 225 13.05 10.46 -17.79
C VAL A 225 13.45 11.26 -16.54
N LYS A 226 12.53 11.42 -15.61
CA LYS A 226 12.69 12.22 -14.37
C LYS A 226 12.87 11.38 -13.11
N CYS A 227 12.23 10.23 -13.08
CA CYS A 227 12.06 9.49 -11.84
C CYS A 227 11.88 8.00 -12.12
N ILE A 228 12.31 7.18 -11.15
CA ILE A 228 11.99 5.76 -11.09
C ILE A 228 11.10 5.48 -9.86
N VAL A 229 10.03 4.71 -10.07
CA VAL A 229 9.12 4.23 -9.01
C VAL A 229 9.51 2.81 -8.63
N ILE A 230 9.72 2.58 -7.34
CA ILE A 230 10.00 1.27 -6.76
C ILE A 230 8.90 0.94 -5.75
N ILE A 231 8.26 -0.22 -5.91
CA ILE A 231 7.24 -0.73 -4.97
C ILE A 231 7.84 -1.94 -4.25
N ASN A 232 8.15 -1.78 -2.95
CA ASN A 232 8.83 -2.83 -2.18
C ASN A 232 8.24 -2.99 -0.77
N PRO A 233 7.65 -4.14 -0.43
CA PRO A 233 7.30 -5.30 -1.27
C PRO A 233 6.33 -4.99 -2.42
N GLY A 234 6.42 -5.76 -3.52
CA GLY A 234 5.74 -5.50 -4.77
C GLY A 234 4.21 -5.71 -4.75
N ASN A 235 3.49 -4.94 -5.51
CA ASN A 235 2.10 -5.16 -5.89
C ASN A 235 2.01 -5.04 -7.42
N PRO A 236 1.72 -6.13 -8.15
CA PRO A 236 1.01 -7.34 -7.71
C PRO A 236 1.88 -8.53 -7.29
N THR A 237 3.20 -8.50 -7.49
CA THR A 237 4.07 -9.68 -7.44
C THR A 237 4.27 -10.28 -6.03
N GLY A 238 4.18 -9.44 -4.98
CA GLY A 238 4.57 -9.83 -3.63
C GLY A 238 6.09 -9.95 -3.43
N ALA A 239 6.90 -9.67 -4.45
CA ALA A 239 8.35 -9.77 -4.38
C ALA A 239 8.96 -8.81 -3.36
N ILE A 240 10.01 -9.25 -2.68
CA ILE A 240 10.77 -8.46 -1.71
C ILE A 240 12.16 -8.26 -2.30
N LEU A 241 12.54 -7.02 -2.55
CA LEU A 241 13.86 -6.69 -3.10
C LEU A 241 14.96 -6.99 -2.08
N ASN A 242 16.00 -7.67 -2.54
CA ASN A 242 17.22 -7.88 -1.75
C ASN A 242 18.14 -6.65 -1.81
N LYS A 243 19.16 -6.65 -0.95
CA LYS A 243 20.11 -5.54 -0.85
C LYS A 243 20.80 -5.21 -2.17
N ASN A 244 21.24 -6.21 -2.91
CA ASN A 244 21.96 -6.01 -4.18
C ASN A 244 21.06 -5.33 -5.23
N SER A 245 19.78 -5.73 -5.31
CA SER A 245 18.82 -5.07 -6.20
C SER A 245 18.62 -3.61 -5.83
N ILE A 246 18.48 -3.30 -4.53
CA ILE A 246 18.29 -1.91 -4.06
C ILE A 246 19.57 -1.09 -4.34
N GLU A 247 20.76 -1.61 -4.09
CA GLU A 247 22.03 -0.96 -4.42
C GLU A 247 22.15 -0.71 -5.93
N GLY A 248 21.75 -1.67 -6.75
CA GLY A 248 21.72 -1.52 -8.21
C GLY A 248 20.81 -0.40 -8.68
N ILE A 249 19.62 -0.29 -8.09
CA ILE A 249 18.65 0.79 -8.36
C ILE A 249 19.24 2.15 -7.97
N VAL A 250 19.83 2.24 -6.79
CA VAL A 250 20.43 3.49 -6.28
C VAL A 250 21.58 3.93 -7.16
N ASN A 251 22.48 3.01 -7.55
CA ASN A 251 23.59 3.31 -8.46
C ASN A 251 23.09 3.79 -9.84
N PHE A 252 22.05 3.14 -10.35
CA PHE A 252 21.41 3.56 -11.61
C PHE A 252 20.80 4.95 -11.50
N ALA A 253 20.06 5.25 -10.43
CA ALA A 253 19.47 6.57 -10.23
C ALA A 253 20.51 7.68 -10.12
N GLU A 254 21.66 7.39 -9.47
CA GLU A 254 22.80 8.29 -9.37
C GLU A 254 23.45 8.53 -10.75
N GLU A 255 23.73 7.45 -11.51
CA GLU A 255 24.36 7.50 -12.84
C GLU A 255 23.53 8.34 -13.84
N TYR A 256 22.20 8.23 -13.78
CA TYR A 256 21.27 8.91 -14.70
C TYR A 256 20.60 10.16 -14.11
N ASN A 257 21.00 10.58 -12.91
CA ASN A 257 20.47 11.76 -12.20
C ASN A 257 18.92 11.73 -12.08
N LEU A 258 18.39 10.60 -11.64
CA LEU A 258 16.97 10.36 -11.46
C LEU A 258 16.55 10.51 -10.00
N SER A 259 15.34 11.01 -9.78
CA SER A 259 14.68 10.90 -8.47
C SER A 259 14.15 9.48 -8.25
N ILE A 260 13.99 9.06 -7.00
CA ILE A 260 13.40 7.77 -6.63
C ILE A 260 12.09 8.02 -5.86
N ILE A 261 11.00 7.36 -6.27
CA ILE A 261 9.80 7.18 -5.46
C ILE A 261 9.85 5.76 -4.89
N ALA A 262 9.96 5.64 -3.57
CA ALA A 262 9.94 4.37 -2.85
C ALA A 262 8.56 4.16 -2.19
N ASP A 263 7.71 3.36 -2.82
CA ASP A 263 6.42 2.94 -2.26
C ASP A 263 6.62 1.75 -1.33
N GLU A 264 6.73 2.03 -0.03
CA GLU A 264 7.08 1.06 1.01
C GLU A 264 5.87 0.72 1.90
N VAL A 265 4.64 0.81 1.37
CA VAL A 265 3.41 0.59 2.15
C VAL A 265 3.28 -0.82 2.72
N TYR A 266 3.99 -1.79 2.16
CA TYR A 266 3.97 -3.19 2.60
C TYR A 266 5.19 -3.59 3.45
N GLN A 267 5.97 -2.64 3.97
CA GLN A 267 7.21 -2.90 4.72
C GLN A 267 7.06 -3.88 5.91
N GLU A 268 5.87 -4.08 6.43
CA GLU A 268 5.57 -5.02 7.51
C GLU A 268 4.90 -6.33 7.04
N ASN A 269 4.55 -6.43 5.76
CA ASN A 269 3.96 -7.64 5.17
C ASN A 269 5.05 -8.51 4.54
N LEU A 270 5.78 -9.25 5.36
CA LEU A 270 6.93 -10.06 4.98
C LEU A 270 6.72 -11.48 5.47
N TYR A 271 6.64 -12.44 4.57
CA TYR A 271 6.41 -13.85 4.83
C TYR A 271 7.56 -14.70 4.26
N GLY A 272 8.77 -14.37 4.69
CA GLY A 272 10.02 -14.97 4.24
C GLY A 272 10.96 -13.92 3.66
N GLY A 273 11.83 -13.37 4.47
CA GLY A 273 12.77 -12.30 4.11
C GLY A 273 12.76 -11.14 5.10
N SER A 274 13.55 -10.12 4.82
CA SER A 274 13.62 -8.91 5.61
C SER A 274 13.42 -7.68 4.73
N PHE A 275 12.79 -6.65 5.28
CA PHE A 275 12.63 -5.38 4.63
C PHE A 275 13.93 -4.55 4.76
N ILE A 276 14.35 -3.96 3.64
CA ILE A 276 15.41 -2.96 3.58
C ILE A 276 14.80 -1.72 2.95
N SER A 277 14.84 -0.59 3.65
CA SER A 277 14.31 0.67 3.12
C SER A 277 15.23 1.24 2.04
N MET A 278 14.65 1.90 1.04
CA MET A 278 15.42 2.63 0.04
C MET A 278 16.29 3.71 0.71
N ALA A 279 15.75 4.39 1.72
CA ALA A 279 16.44 5.42 2.47
C ALA A 279 17.74 4.93 3.12
N SER A 280 17.78 3.68 3.62
CA SER A 280 18.97 3.11 4.24
C SER A 280 20.11 2.87 3.26
N ILE A 281 19.82 2.66 1.98
CA ILE A 281 20.83 2.42 0.93
C ILE A 281 21.21 3.73 0.23
N VAL A 282 20.26 4.64 0.00
CA VAL A 282 20.57 5.98 -0.51
C VAL A 282 21.57 6.68 0.42
N GLY A 283 21.35 6.62 1.74
CA GLY A 283 22.29 7.14 2.72
C GLY A 283 22.64 8.62 2.45
N SER A 284 23.94 8.93 2.32
CA SER A 284 24.47 10.27 2.08
C SER A 284 24.59 10.67 0.60
N ARG A 285 24.11 9.84 -0.33
CA ARG A 285 24.17 10.13 -1.76
C ARG A 285 23.21 11.25 -2.13
N ASP A 286 23.59 12.11 -3.06
CA ASP A 286 22.77 13.24 -3.52
C ASP A 286 21.73 12.79 -4.56
N ILE A 287 20.82 11.92 -4.11
CA ILE A 287 19.71 11.38 -4.92
C ILE A 287 18.39 11.81 -4.28
N PRO A 288 17.54 12.59 -4.97
CA PRO A 288 16.22 12.93 -4.45
C PRO A 288 15.38 11.67 -4.22
N LEU A 289 14.99 11.45 -2.97
CA LEU A 289 14.21 10.28 -2.56
C LEU A 289 12.90 10.71 -1.92
N PHE A 290 11.81 10.12 -2.40
CA PHE A 290 10.46 10.24 -1.86
C PHE A 290 10.01 8.89 -1.32
N SER A 291 10.05 8.71 0.01
CA SER A 291 9.61 7.46 0.66
C SER A 291 8.16 7.57 1.12
N LEU A 292 7.32 6.61 0.72
CA LEU A 292 5.89 6.61 0.98
C LEU A 292 5.49 5.49 1.94
N HIS A 293 4.63 5.81 2.91
CA HIS A 293 4.01 4.80 3.77
C HIS A 293 2.57 5.14 4.11
N SER A 294 1.80 4.17 4.63
CA SER A 294 0.36 4.32 4.86
C SER A 294 -0.16 3.41 5.97
N ILE A 295 -1.18 3.87 6.69
CA ILE A 295 -1.97 3.05 7.62
C ILE A 295 -2.88 2.03 6.92
N SER A 296 -2.99 2.09 5.58
CA SER A 296 -3.91 1.24 4.80
C SER A 296 -3.47 -0.21 4.70
N LYS A 297 -2.19 -0.48 4.92
CA LYS A 297 -1.55 -1.80 4.72
C LYS A 297 -0.91 -2.28 6.01
N GLY A 298 0.07 -3.16 5.89
CA GLY A 298 0.69 -3.76 7.06
C GLY A 298 -0.33 -4.58 7.86
N PHE A 299 -0.23 -4.52 9.16
CA PHE A 299 -1.20 -5.08 10.10
C PHE A 299 -2.35 -4.10 10.41
N SER A 300 -2.16 -2.80 10.17
CA SER A 300 -3.16 -1.76 10.48
C SER A 300 -4.44 -1.94 9.67
N GLY A 301 -4.33 -2.03 8.35
CA GLY A 301 -5.47 -2.25 7.46
C GLY A 301 -6.54 -1.15 7.49
N GLU A 302 -6.19 0.07 7.92
CA GLU A 302 -7.13 1.20 8.12
C GLU A 302 -7.36 2.01 6.83
N CYS A 303 -7.68 1.30 5.75
CA CYS A 303 -7.78 1.87 4.40
C CYS A 303 -8.76 3.05 4.29
N GLY A 304 -9.86 3.02 5.05
CA GLY A 304 -10.93 4.03 5.01
C GLY A 304 -10.57 5.33 5.71
N HIS A 305 -9.64 5.31 6.67
CA HIS A 305 -9.25 6.49 7.43
C HIS A 305 -8.25 7.40 6.72
N ARG A 306 -7.74 6.99 5.55
CA ARG A 306 -6.93 7.81 4.66
C ARG A 306 -5.76 8.51 5.36
N GLY A 307 -4.85 7.77 5.96
CA GLY A 307 -3.65 8.29 6.57
C GLY A 307 -2.38 7.72 5.94
N GLY A 308 -1.36 8.54 5.84
CA GLY A 308 -0.03 8.17 5.36
C GLY A 308 0.96 9.30 5.52
N TYR A 309 2.18 9.06 5.11
CA TYR A 309 3.21 10.08 5.06
C TYR A 309 4.09 9.93 3.81
N MET A 310 4.74 11.01 3.47
CA MET A 310 5.84 11.12 2.53
C MET A 310 7.04 11.71 3.27
N GLU A 311 8.19 11.02 3.25
CA GLU A 311 9.47 11.58 3.65
C GLU A 311 10.26 11.96 2.41
N ILE A 312 10.91 13.12 2.43
CA ILE A 312 11.73 13.61 1.32
C ILE A 312 13.17 13.73 1.81
N ARG A 313 14.09 13.07 1.11
CA ARG A 313 15.54 13.20 1.36
C ARG A 313 16.24 13.82 0.15
N ASN A 314 17.33 14.52 0.39
CA ASN A 314 18.14 15.14 -0.65
C ASN A 314 17.27 15.99 -1.59
N MET A 315 16.56 16.93 -1.01
CA MET A 315 15.58 17.76 -1.70
C MET A 315 16.25 18.51 -2.87
N PRO A 316 15.80 18.31 -4.11
CA PRO A 316 16.43 18.93 -5.27
C PRO A 316 16.27 20.45 -5.23
N THR A 317 17.30 21.15 -5.70
CA THR A 317 17.21 22.61 -5.90
C THR A 317 16.41 22.91 -7.16
N MET A 318 15.52 23.89 -7.08
CA MET A 318 14.72 24.33 -8.22
C MET A 318 15.52 25.29 -9.09
N LYS A 319 15.59 25.00 -10.40
CA LYS A 319 16.16 25.96 -11.37
C LYS A 319 15.22 27.15 -11.54
N ASP A 320 15.80 28.33 -11.59
CA ASP A 320 15.12 29.58 -11.98
C ASP A 320 13.90 29.98 -11.09
N SER A 321 13.88 29.55 -9.84
CA SER A 321 12.83 29.90 -8.88
C SER A 321 13.40 30.40 -7.55
N ASN A 322 12.78 31.44 -7.00
CA ASN A 322 13.06 31.93 -5.65
C ASN A 322 12.31 31.11 -4.57
N ILE A 323 11.52 30.13 -4.98
CA ILE A 323 10.73 29.26 -4.09
C ILE A 323 11.50 27.95 -3.92
N ASN A 324 11.75 27.53 -2.70
CA ASN A 324 12.33 26.20 -2.45
C ASN A 324 11.27 25.10 -2.60
N LEU A 325 11.71 23.86 -2.78
CA LEU A 325 10.80 22.73 -3.02
C LEU A 325 9.84 22.49 -1.84
N SER A 326 10.29 22.68 -0.60
CA SER A 326 9.45 22.54 0.58
C SER A 326 8.29 23.53 0.58
N GLU A 327 8.57 24.80 0.26
CA GLU A 327 7.52 25.83 0.12
C GLU A 327 6.52 25.48 -0.99
N LEU A 328 6.98 24.92 -2.12
CA LEU A 328 6.12 24.49 -3.21
C LEU A 328 5.21 23.34 -2.78
N LEU A 329 5.76 22.35 -2.07
CA LEU A 329 4.98 21.22 -1.55
C LEU A 329 3.98 21.66 -0.47
N ILE A 330 4.34 22.63 0.37
CA ILE A 330 3.40 23.25 1.34
C ILE A 330 2.26 23.95 0.60
N LYS A 331 2.55 24.71 -0.47
CA LYS A 331 1.50 25.31 -1.31
C LYS A 331 0.58 24.27 -1.91
N GLN A 332 1.13 23.20 -2.47
CA GLN A 332 0.35 22.09 -3.02
C GLN A 332 -0.51 21.39 -1.95
N ALA A 333 0.05 21.12 -0.76
CA ALA A 333 -0.68 20.55 0.36
C ALA A 333 -1.82 21.48 0.83
N SER A 334 -1.59 22.80 0.83
CA SER A 334 -2.56 23.82 1.26
C SER A 334 -3.81 23.89 0.39
N VAL A 335 -3.76 23.41 -0.85
CA VAL A 335 -4.95 23.31 -1.72
C VAL A 335 -6.03 22.41 -1.08
N SER A 336 -5.61 21.37 -0.35
CA SER A 336 -6.52 20.47 0.39
C SER A 336 -6.63 20.82 1.87
N LEU A 337 -6.09 21.98 2.30
CA LEU A 337 -6.01 22.49 3.67
C LEU A 337 -5.12 21.63 4.57
N CYS A 338 -5.53 20.41 4.88
CA CYS A 338 -4.75 19.39 5.59
C CYS A 338 -5.18 17.98 5.18
N SER A 339 -4.41 16.97 5.55
CA SER A 339 -4.85 15.56 5.44
C SER A 339 -5.90 15.24 6.52
N ASN A 340 -6.60 14.11 6.33
CA ASN A 340 -7.66 13.65 7.24
C ASN A 340 -7.16 13.49 8.68
N THR A 341 -7.79 14.17 9.63
CA THR A 341 -7.37 14.21 11.04
C THR A 341 -7.46 12.85 11.73
N ALA A 342 -8.47 12.03 11.45
CA ALA A 342 -8.54 10.66 11.95
C ALA A 342 -7.39 9.79 11.36
N GLY A 343 -7.05 9.99 10.10
CA GLY A 343 -5.89 9.38 9.46
C GLY A 343 -4.57 9.78 10.12
N GLN A 344 -4.41 11.06 10.46
CA GLN A 344 -3.26 11.58 11.20
C GLN A 344 -3.14 10.94 12.59
N ALA A 345 -4.26 10.81 13.32
CA ALA A 345 -4.28 10.21 14.66
C ALA A 345 -3.90 8.72 14.61
N ILE A 346 -4.43 7.96 13.64
CA ILE A 346 -4.09 6.54 13.49
C ILE A 346 -2.63 6.39 13.04
N LEU A 347 -2.15 7.26 12.17
CA LEU A 347 -0.74 7.28 11.76
C LEU A 347 0.16 7.50 13.00
N TYR A 348 -0.16 8.47 13.84
CA TYR A 348 0.59 8.71 15.08
C TYR A 348 0.62 7.46 15.96
N MET A 349 -0.53 6.79 16.15
CA MET A 349 -0.61 5.56 16.93
C MET A 349 0.19 4.40 16.33
N MET A 350 0.26 4.32 14.99
CA MET A 350 1.03 3.30 14.27
C MET A 350 2.54 3.50 14.47
N VAL A 351 3.03 4.73 14.34
CA VAL A 351 4.46 5.05 14.45
C VAL A 351 4.94 5.23 15.90
N LYS A 352 4.01 5.50 16.81
CA LYS A 352 4.26 5.59 18.26
C LYS A 352 3.32 4.64 19.02
N PRO A 353 3.56 3.31 18.92
CA PRO A 353 2.74 2.32 19.60
C PRO A 353 2.86 2.43 21.13
N PRO A 354 2.03 1.69 21.91
CA PRO A 354 2.14 1.62 23.36
C PRO A 354 3.55 1.29 23.83
N LYS A 355 3.92 1.79 25.00
CA LYS A 355 5.25 1.55 25.58
C LYS A 355 5.47 0.08 25.91
N LYS A 356 6.62 -0.46 25.52
CA LYS A 356 7.02 -1.84 25.85
C LYS A 356 6.95 -2.06 27.37
N GLY A 357 6.38 -3.20 27.77
CA GLY A 357 6.21 -3.59 29.19
C GLY A 357 4.91 -3.11 29.83
N SER A 358 4.02 -2.43 29.10
CA SER A 358 2.65 -2.16 29.55
C SER A 358 1.69 -3.27 29.09
N ASN A 359 0.59 -3.49 29.82
CA ASN A 359 -0.45 -4.44 29.41
C ASN A 359 -1.05 -4.08 28.02
N LEU A 360 -1.14 -2.80 27.74
CA LEU A 360 -1.60 -2.31 26.45
C LEU A 360 -0.65 -2.72 25.31
N TYR A 361 0.67 -2.68 25.55
CA TYR A 361 1.67 -3.14 24.58
C TYR A 361 1.54 -4.64 24.31
N GLU A 362 1.26 -5.43 25.33
CA GLU A 362 1.08 -6.88 25.17
C GLU A 362 -0.14 -7.18 24.29
N THR A 363 -1.28 -6.56 24.57
CA THR A 363 -2.50 -6.70 23.76
C THR A 363 -2.27 -6.26 22.33
N TYR A 364 -1.67 -5.08 22.13
CA TYR A 364 -1.33 -4.55 20.80
C TYR A 364 -0.43 -5.51 20.02
N THR A 365 0.60 -6.05 20.67
CA THR A 365 1.55 -6.98 20.04
C THR A 365 0.90 -8.31 19.68
N GLN A 366 0.03 -8.84 20.54
CA GLN A 366 -0.75 -10.04 20.27
C GLN A 366 -1.67 -9.86 19.05
N GLU A 367 -2.41 -8.75 18.99
CA GLU A 367 -3.29 -8.44 17.86
C GLU A 367 -2.50 -8.27 16.57
N LYS A 368 -1.39 -7.53 16.60
CA LYS A 368 -0.48 -7.35 15.46
C LYS A 368 0.04 -8.69 14.95
N ASN A 369 0.61 -9.50 15.84
CA ASN A 369 1.20 -10.77 15.48
C ASN A 369 0.15 -11.76 14.96
N ALA A 370 -1.04 -11.79 15.56
CA ALA A 370 -2.14 -12.63 15.08
C ALA A 370 -2.55 -12.30 13.64
N ILE A 371 -2.64 -11.02 13.30
CA ILE A 371 -2.95 -10.58 11.93
C ILE A 371 -1.85 -11.01 10.96
N LEU A 372 -0.58 -10.76 11.27
CA LEU A 372 0.54 -11.11 10.39
C LEU A 372 0.68 -12.62 10.20
N SER A 373 0.58 -13.42 11.26
CA SER A 373 0.62 -14.88 11.19
C SER A 373 -0.56 -15.48 10.41
N GLU A 374 -1.76 -14.87 10.52
CA GLU A 374 -2.91 -15.31 9.73
C GLU A 374 -2.70 -15.02 8.24
N LEU A 375 -2.11 -13.87 7.88
CA LEU A 375 -1.78 -13.52 6.50
C LEU A 375 -0.72 -14.47 5.92
N GLU A 376 0.32 -14.77 6.69
CA GLU A 376 1.34 -15.76 6.31
C GLU A 376 0.73 -17.13 6.04
N THR A 377 -0.14 -17.62 6.94
CA THR A 377 -0.85 -18.88 6.76
C THR A 377 -1.69 -18.89 5.47
N LYS A 378 -2.42 -17.82 5.21
CA LYS A 378 -3.25 -17.67 4.00
C LYS A 378 -2.41 -17.70 2.72
N ALA A 379 -1.29 -16.98 2.72
CA ALA A 379 -0.36 -16.94 1.61
C ALA A 379 0.22 -18.33 1.32
N ALA A 380 0.68 -19.03 2.36
CA ALA A 380 1.23 -20.38 2.26
C ALA A 380 0.23 -21.38 1.70
N LEU A 381 -1.03 -21.37 2.19
CA LEU A 381 -2.09 -22.27 1.71
C LEU A 381 -2.35 -22.10 0.22
N ILE A 382 -2.42 -20.87 -0.27
CA ILE A 382 -2.67 -20.61 -1.69
C ILE A 382 -1.44 -20.95 -2.52
N LYS A 383 -0.24 -20.55 -2.10
CA LYS A 383 1.01 -20.85 -2.83
C LYS A 383 1.24 -22.37 -2.96
N GLU A 384 0.96 -23.14 -1.90
CA GLU A 384 1.06 -24.60 -1.93
C GLU A 384 0.05 -25.25 -2.90
N SER A 385 -1.15 -24.66 -3.05
CA SER A 385 -2.17 -25.18 -3.96
C SER A 385 -1.75 -25.11 -5.43
N PHE A 386 -0.90 -24.15 -5.81
CA PHE A 386 -0.41 -24.01 -7.19
C PHE A 386 0.40 -25.23 -7.65
N LYS A 387 1.08 -25.95 -6.73
CA LYS A 387 1.78 -27.19 -7.06
C LYS A 387 0.87 -28.30 -7.58
N GLN A 388 -0.45 -28.21 -7.36
CA GLN A 388 -1.46 -29.15 -7.83
C GLN A 388 -2.15 -28.68 -9.12
N MET A 389 -1.75 -27.51 -9.65
CA MET A 389 -2.28 -26.92 -10.87
C MET A 389 -1.23 -27.01 -11.97
N GLN A 390 -1.52 -27.76 -13.03
CA GLN A 390 -0.57 -27.98 -14.11
C GLN A 390 -0.18 -26.68 -14.82
N GLY A 391 1.12 -26.39 -14.93
CA GLY A 391 1.64 -25.19 -15.61
C GLY A 391 1.33 -23.88 -14.88
N VAL A 392 1.18 -23.92 -13.55
CA VAL A 392 1.08 -22.72 -12.71
C VAL A 392 2.34 -22.59 -11.87
N GLU A 393 3.01 -21.46 -12.01
CA GLU A 393 4.20 -21.13 -11.23
C GLU A 393 4.03 -19.80 -10.51
N CYS A 394 4.59 -19.69 -9.31
CA CYS A 394 4.53 -18.44 -8.53
C CYS A 394 5.91 -18.18 -7.92
N PHE A 395 6.62 -17.26 -8.53
CA PHE A 395 8.00 -16.92 -8.22
C PHE A 395 8.12 -15.96 -7.02
N GLY A 396 9.29 -15.94 -6.44
CA GLY A 396 9.71 -14.98 -5.43
C GLY A 396 9.29 -15.31 -4.00
N ASN A 397 9.90 -14.59 -3.07
CA ASN A 397 9.46 -14.55 -1.67
C ASN A 397 8.08 -13.92 -1.58
N THR A 398 7.32 -14.33 -0.57
CA THR A 398 5.98 -13.80 -0.40
C THR A 398 5.99 -12.58 0.51
N GLY A 399 5.62 -11.44 -0.05
CA GLY A 399 5.40 -10.19 0.66
C GLY A 399 4.05 -9.56 0.30
N ALA A 400 3.79 -8.36 0.74
CA ALA A 400 2.55 -7.62 0.52
C ALA A 400 1.29 -8.38 0.97
N MET A 401 0.24 -8.38 0.13
CA MET A 401 -1.04 -9.07 0.39
C MET A 401 -1.50 -9.87 -0.83
N TYR A 402 -0.57 -10.18 -1.76
CA TYR A 402 -0.88 -10.72 -3.08
C TYR A 402 0.10 -11.81 -3.48
N LEU A 403 -0.41 -12.72 -4.32
CA LEU A 403 0.38 -13.60 -5.15
C LEU A 403 0.06 -13.32 -6.62
N PHE A 404 1.05 -13.53 -7.49
CA PHE A 404 0.95 -13.25 -8.92
C PHE A 404 1.45 -14.45 -9.73
N PRO A 405 0.71 -15.59 -9.67
CA PRO A 405 1.10 -16.78 -10.40
C PRO A 405 1.00 -16.58 -11.90
N ARG A 406 1.99 -17.15 -12.63
CA ARG A 406 2.00 -17.33 -14.09
C ARG A 406 1.27 -18.61 -14.46
N ILE A 407 0.52 -18.57 -15.56
CA ILE A 407 -0.20 -19.72 -16.09
C ILE A 407 0.32 -20.00 -17.51
N ASP A 408 1.24 -20.94 -17.63
CA ASP A 408 1.89 -21.30 -18.89
C ASP A 408 1.06 -22.29 -19.74
N SER A 409 0.03 -22.87 -19.16
CA SER A 409 -0.78 -23.94 -19.75
C SER A 409 -2.09 -23.47 -20.37
N LEU A 410 -2.33 -22.17 -20.54
CA LEU A 410 -3.56 -21.71 -21.14
C LEU A 410 -3.70 -22.18 -22.61
N PRO A 411 -4.90 -22.65 -23.03
CA PRO A 411 -5.16 -23.02 -24.41
C PRO A 411 -4.91 -21.85 -25.36
N LYS A 412 -4.49 -22.17 -26.60
CA LYS A 412 -4.21 -21.16 -27.62
C LYS A 412 -5.43 -20.25 -27.88
N GLY A 413 -5.24 -18.95 -27.81
CA GLY A 413 -6.28 -17.94 -28.03
C GLY A 413 -7.09 -17.57 -26.77
N ILE A 414 -6.85 -18.24 -25.64
CA ILE A 414 -7.44 -17.89 -24.36
C ILE A 414 -6.51 -16.96 -23.60
N THR A 415 -7.07 -15.89 -23.07
CA THR A 415 -6.33 -14.88 -22.29
C THR A 415 -6.48 -15.12 -20.78
N ASP A 416 -5.63 -14.47 -19.98
CA ASP A 416 -5.77 -14.42 -18.53
C ASP A 416 -7.10 -13.79 -18.09
N PHE A 417 -7.65 -12.87 -18.87
CA PHE A 417 -8.98 -12.31 -18.63
C PHE A 417 -10.08 -13.38 -18.78
N ASP A 418 -10.04 -14.18 -19.86
CA ASP A 418 -11.02 -15.25 -20.09
C ASP A 418 -10.95 -16.29 -18.99
N TYR A 419 -9.73 -16.67 -18.57
CA TYR A 419 -9.53 -17.57 -17.44
C TYR A 419 -10.13 -17.03 -16.14
N CYS A 420 -9.83 -15.78 -15.77
CA CYS A 420 -10.33 -15.16 -14.55
C CYS A 420 -11.87 -15.01 -14.55
N MET A 421 -12.46 -14.69 -15.72
CA MET A 421 -13.92 -14.58 -15.85
C MET A 421 -14.59 -15.95 -15.68
N LYS A 422 -14.06 -17.00 -16.31
CA LYS A 422 -14.58 -18.38 -16.17
C LYS A 422 -14.40 -18.92 -14.76
N LEU A 423 -13.23 -18.68 -14.14
CA LEU A 423 -12.98 -19.02 -12.74
C LEU A 423 -14.05 -18.39 -11.83
N LEU A 424 -14.35 -17.11 -12.00
CA LEU A 424 -15.41 -16.43 -11.27
C LEU A 424 -16.77 -17.06 -11.50
N GLU A 425 -17.14 -17.28 -12.77
CA GLU A 425 -18.46 -17.81 -13.12
C GLU A 425 -18.70 -19.23 -12.63
N GLU A 426 -17.67 -20.08 -12.61
CA GLU A 426 -17.84 -21.47 -12.17
C GLU A 426 -17.68 -21.65 -10.66
N THR A 427 -16.72 -20.96 -10.03
CA THR A 427 -16.35 -21.21 -8.64
C THR A 427 -16.73 -20.09 -7.67
N GLY A 428 -17.04 -18.89 -8.18
CA GLY A 428 -17.24 -17.70 -7.37
C GLY A 428 -15.93 -17.04 -6.90
N ILE A 429 -14.76 -17.48 -7.34
CA ILE A 429 -13.47 -16.89 -6.98
C ILE A 429 -13.22 -15.68 -7.88
N CYS A 430 -13.22 -14.49 -7.29
CA CYS A 430 -12.97 -13.23 -7.99
C CYS A 430 -11.50 -12.83 -7.85
N THR A 431 -10.72 -12.94 -8.91
CA THR A 431 -9.32 -12.50 -9.02
C THR A 431 -9.19 -11.29 -9.94
N VAL A 432 -7.99 -10.82 -10.20
CA VAL A 432 -7.72 -9.80 -11.23
C VAL A 432 -6.76 -10.40 -12.25
N ASN A 433 -7.08 -10.27 -13.53
CA ASN A 433 -6.21 -10.73 -14.62
C ASN A 433 -4.90 -9.92 -14.68
N GLY A 434 -3.81 -10.56 -15.07
CA GLY A 434 -2.46 -9.98 -15.09
C GLY A 434 -2.34 -8.81 -16.05
N GLY A 435 -3.00 -8.87 -17.21
CA GLY A 435 -3.03 -7.77 -18.18
C GLY A 435 -3.47 -6.43 -17.59
N GLY A 436 -4.28 -6.45 -16.49
CA GLY A 436 -4.69 -5.23 -15.78
C GLY A 436 -3.59 -4.55 -14.95
N PHE A 437 -2.46 -5.20 -14.76
CA PHE A 437 -1.27 -4.64 -14.08
C PHE A 437 -0.12 -4.36 -15.07
N GLY A 438 -0.33 -4.65 -16.36
CA GLY A 438 0.74 -4.86 -17.31
C GLY A 438 1.45 -6.19 -17.03
N GLN A 439 1.99 -6.79 -18.08
CA GLN A 439 2.80 -8.01 -17.98
C GLN A 439 3.67 -8.13 -19.22
N GLN A 440 4.70 -8.96 -19.15
CA GLN A 440 5.54 -9.20 -20.31
C GLN A 440 4.69 -9.79 -21.44
N PRO A 441 4.82 -9.28 -22.68
CA PRO A 441 4.06 -9.81 -23.83
C PRO A 441 4.26 -11.33 -23.99
N GLY A 442 3.14 -12.05 -24.17
CA GLY A 442 3.15 -13.50 -24.33
C GLY A 442 3.04 -14.29 -23.02
N THR A 443 3.02 -13.65 -21.87
CA THR A 443 2.78 -14.29 -20.57
C THR A 443 1.33 -14.11 -20.11
N ASN A 444 0.85 -14.99 -19.25
CA ASN A 444 -0.48 -14.91 -18.65
C ASN A 444 -0.37 -15.04 -17.13
N HIS A 445 -0.94 -14.10 -16.42
CA HIS A 445 -0.92 -14.06 -14.96
C HIS A 445 -2.29 -13.76 -14.38
N LEU A 446 -2.42 -13.99 -13.10
CA LEU A 446 -3.51 -13.40 -12.32
C LEU A 446 -2.98 -12.89 -10.98
N ARG A 447 -3.60 -11.85 -10.44
CA ARG A 447 -3.35 -11.44 -9.07
C ARG A 447 -4.43 -11.99 -8.14
N ILE A 448 -4.02 -12.68 -7.08
CA ILE A 448 -4.88 -13.08 -5.99
C ILE A 448 -4.48 -12.40 -4.69
N ALA A 449 -5.44 -11.71 -4.04
CA ALA A 449 -5.29 -11.22 -2.68
C ALA A 449 -5.63 -12.35 -1.69
N PHE A 450 -4.73 -12.69 -0.78
CA PHE A 450 -4.95 -13.74 0.23
C PHE A 450 -5.62 -13.20 1.50
N LEU A 451 -6.56 -12.27 1.34
CA LEU A 451 -7.29 -11.63 2.44
C LEU A 451 -8.54 -12.39 2.95
N PRO A 452 -9.25 -13.20 2.14
CA PRO A 452 -10.38 -13.98 2.66
C PRO A 452 -9.97 -14.85 3.86
N SER A 453 -10.93 -15.22 4.70
CA SER A 453 -10.64 -16.05 5.90
C SER A 453 -10.02 -17.40 5.52
N VAL A 454 -9.19 -17.96 6.40
CA VAL A 454 -8.61 -19.32 6.23
C VAL A 454 -9.70 -20.33 5.87
N LYS A 455 -10.86 -20.27 6.57
CA LYS A 455 -12.02 -21.13 6.26
C LYS A 455 -12.51 -20.98 4.81
N SER A 456 -12.57 -19.74 4.30
CA SER A 456 -12.99 -19.49 2.92
C SER A 456 -11.95 -20.03 1.93
N ILE A 457 -10.67 -19.79 2.19
CA ILE A 457 -9.55 -20.26 1.35
C ILE A 457 -9.55 -21.77 1.28
N THR A 458 -9.57 -22.48 2.41
CA THR A 458 -9.61 -23.95 2.47
C THR A 458 -10.84 -24.51 1.73
N ARG A 459 -11.97 -23.79 1.74
CA ARG A 459 -13.18 -24.20 1.05
C ARG A 459 -13.08 -24.07 -0.47
N PHE A 460 -12.54 -22.98 -0.99
CA PHE A 460 -12.53 -22.74 -2.43
C PHE A 460 -11.33 -23.36 -3.17
N LEU A 461 -10.20 -23.62 -2.50
CA LEU A 461 -9.00 -24.15 -3.17
C LEU A 461 -9.23 -25.47 -3.92
N PRO A 462 -9.94 -26.48 -3.37
CA PRO A 462 -10.22 -27.70 -4.13
C PRO A 462 -11.04 -27.45 -5.40
N ASP A 463 -11.98 -26.48 -5.36
CA ASP A 463 -12.77 -26.11 -6.53
C ASP A 463 -11.91 -25.41 -7.58
N TRP A 464 -10.97 -24.55 -7.17
CA TRP A 464 -10.04 -23.90 -8.09
C TRP A 464 -9.11 -24.92 -8.77
N ILE A 465 -8.52 -25.85 -8.01
CA ILE A 465 -7.64 -26.89 -8.56
C ILE A 465 -8.40 -27.73 -9.60
N ARG A 466 -9.63 -28.18 -9.29
CA ARG A 466 -10.47 -28.94 -10.22
C ARG A 466 -10.82 -28.14 -11.48
N PHE A 467 -11.22 -26.89 -11.29
CA PHE A 467 -11.51 -25.98 -12.39
C PHE A 467 -10.30 -25.83 -13.29
N HIS A 468 -9.14 -25.48 -12.73
CA HIS A 468 -7.92 -25.23 -13.49
C HIS A 468 -7.53 -26.43 -14.33
N ASN A 469 -7.35 -27.61 -13.71
CA ASN A 469 -6.87 -28.82 -14.39
C ASN A 469 -7.85 -29.34 -15.47
N ARG A 470 -9.15 -29.06 -15.33
CA ARG A 470 -10.15 -29.32 -16.38
C ARG A 470 -10.07 -28.28 -17.49
N PHE A 471 -9.97 -27.01 -17.14
CA PHE A 471 -9.99 -25.87 -18.07
C PHE A 471 -8.86 -25.96 -19.10
N ILE A 472 -7.65 -26.27 -18.66
CA ILE A 472 -6.48 -26.39 -19.56
C ILE A 472 -6.54 -27.60 -20.51
N GLN A 473 -7.37 -28.60 -20.19
CA GLN A 473 -7.54 -29.81 -21.02
C GLN A 473 -8.71 -29.74 -22.01
N SER A 474 -9.57 -28.72 -21.89
CA SER A 474 -10.75 -28.57 -22.74
C SER A 474 -10.35 -27.98 -24.10
N PRO A 475 -10.70 -28.62 -25.22
CA PRO A 475 -10.61 -27.99 -26.55
C PRO A 475 -11.66 -26.85 -26.60
N TYR A 476 -11.24 -25.64 -26.81
CA TYR A 476 -12.11 -24.50 -27.09
C TYR A 476 -12.24 -24.27 -28.58
#